data_861c822163be0cec94bd5958854590db
#
_entry.id   861c822163be0cec94bd5958854590db
#
_cell.length_a   1.000
_cell.length_b   1.000
_cell.length_c   1.000
_cell.angle_alpha   90.00
_cell.angle_beta   90.00
_cell.angle_gamma   90.00
#
_symmetry.space_group_name_H-M   'P 1'
#
loop_
_entity.id
_entity.type
_entity.pdbx_description
1 polymer ?
#
loop_
_entity_poly.entity_id
_entity_poly.type
_entity_poly.pdbx_seq_one_letter_code
_entity_poly.pdbx_strand_id
1 'polypeptide(L)'
;MSIPLAFIICTEPGRLEAQSLMLATSIRKFCGNLKDTPIYSFHPRVGEPISQQTQAAFAALQVIHQQIPINQEFHEYYLANKPLVCAYAEQNIDAEILVFLDSDKCLFAEPTEFLLPKNCNVRVRPEYGQGIGSTGSQDPQEWYWQKLYQVLGVKREIFVNTPIGNKRIRAYWNSGLVAVRRSAGIFTAWKENFTKVMHLDITPPQGIYFVEQSVLSVTLCALADNVEHFSLNYSYPLPLHNRLSPELRLQKWDDITSIHYFNLFFYNDWNIQIRKLKKFNINSNKYKWLSQEVXXXXXXXX
;
A
#
# COMPACT_ATOMS: atom_id res chain seq x y z
N MET A 1 27.89 0.49 -0.87
CA MET A 1 27.15 -0.77 -1.06
C MET A 1 25.67 -0.53 -0.80
N SER A 2 24.80 -0.95 -1.71
CA SER A 2 23.39 -0.68 -1.53
C SER A 2 22.79 -1.60 -0.45
N ILE A 3 21.78 -1.07 0.25
CA ILE A 3 21.05 -1.88 1.22
C ILE A 3 20.08 -2.80 0.48
N PRO A 4 19.77 -3.97 1.05
CA PRO A 4 18.90 -4.91 0.31
C PRO A 4 17.46 -4.46 0.20
N LEU A 5 16.97 -3.67 1.18
CA LEU A 5 15.53 -3.38 1.26
C LEU A 5 15.34 -2.05 1.97
N ALA A 6 14.37 -1.26 1.51
CA ALA A 6 13.95 -0.05 2.20
C ALA A 6 12.44 0.09 2.10
N PHE A 7 11.82 0.54 3.17
CA PHE A 7 10.39 0.85 3.21
C PHE A 7 10.17 2.32 2.91
N ILE A 8 9.12 2.63 2.17
CA ILE A 8 8.73 3.99 1.81
C ILE A 8 7.30 4.20 2.27
N ILE A 9 7.09 5.27 3.05
CA ILE A 9 5.76 5.65 3.50
C ILE A 9 5.56 7.14 3.31
N CYS A 10 4.31 7.58 3.30
CA CYS A 10 3.96 9.00 3.27
C CYS A 10 3.37 9.37 4.63
N THR A 11 3.86 10.45 5.22
CA THR A 11 3.34 10.96 6.49
C THR A 11 3.15 12.46 6.39
N GLU A 12 1.91 12.89 6.28
CA GLU A 12 1.56 14.31 6.35
C GLU A 12 0.76 14.53 7.63
N PRO A 13 0.61 15.80 8.06
CA PRO A 13 -0.09 16.06 9.32
C PRO A 13 -1.49 15.47 9.36
N GLY A 14 -1.88 15.01 10.53
CA GLY A 14 -3.20 14.45 10.74
C GLY A 14 -3.13 12.96 11.02
N ARG A 15 -4.14 12.23 10.55
CA ARG A 15 -4.27 10.80 10.80
C ARG A 15 -3.04 10.01 10.39
N LEU A 16 -2.38 10.44 9.32
CA LEU A 16 -1.22 9.70 8.85
C LEU A 16 -0.11 9.63 9.89
N GLU A 17 -0.03 10.63 10.78
CA GLU A 17 1.00 10.60 11.81
C GLU A 17 0.85 9.39 12.72
N ALA A 18 -0.35 9.18 13.26
CA ALA A 18 -0.58 8.05 14.15
C ALA A 18 -0.43 6.73 13.41
N GLN A 19 -0.95 6.67 12.19
CA GLN A 19 -0.85 5.46 11.39
C GLN A 19 0.60 5.10 11.10
N SER A 20 1.39 6.09 10.69
CA SER A 20 2.80 5.84 10.36
C SER A 20 3.59 5.40 11.59
N LEU A 21 3.29 6.00 12.75
CA LEU A 21 3.97 5.59 13.99
C LEU A 21 3.62 4.15 14.34
N MET A 22 2.36 3.77 14.21
CA MET A 22 1.94 2.41 14.52
C MET A 22 2.60 1.42 13.56
N LEU A 23 2.64 1.78 12.29
CA LEU A 23 3.31 0.93 11.29
C LEU A 23 4.79 0.77 11.60
N ALA A 24 5.49 1.88 11.82
CA ALA A 24 6.92 1.82 12.10
C ALA A 24 7.22 1.05 13.38
N THR A 25 6.40 1.24 14.42
CA THR A 25 6.57 0.49 15.65
C THR A 25 6.40 -1.01 15.41
N SER A 26 5.38 -1.38 14.62
CA SER A 26 5.16 -2.79 14.33
C SER A 26 6.35 -3.40 13.57
N ILE A 27 6.94 -2.64 12.65
CA ILE A 27 8.09 -3.12 11.89
C ILE A 27 9.25 -3.41 12.86
N ARG A 28 9.55 -2.45 13.74
CA ARG A 28 10.67 -2.60 14.66
C ARG A 28 10.46 -3.75 15.64
N LYS A 29 9.19 -4.05 15.96
CA LYS A 29 8.89 -5.06 16.95
C LYS A 29 8.78 -6.47 16.36
N PHE A 30 8.14 -6.62 15.19
CA PHE A 30 7.70 -7.94 14.74
C PHE A 30 8.40 -8.47 13.49
N CYS A 31 9.19 -7.68 12.81
CA CYS A 31 9.68 -8.11 11.49
C CYS A 31 10.93 -8.99 11.52
N GLY A 32 11.30 -9.49 12.69
CA GLY A 32 12.37 -10.48 12.78
C GLY A 32 13.69 -9.97 12.23
N ASN A 33 14.28 -10.70 11.32
CA ASN A 33 15.56 -10.29 10.73
C ASN A 33 15.46 -9.02 9.88
N LEU A 34 14.27 -8.60 9.54
CA LEU A 34 14.06 -7.39 8.76
C LEU A 34 13.59 -6.21 9.62
N LYS A 35 13.63 -6.35 10.94
CA LYS A 35 13.10 -5.31 11.84
C LYS A 35 13.87 -4.01 11.77
N ASP A 36 15.12 -4.04 11.34
CA ASP A 36 15.95 -2.84 11.26
C ASP A 36 16.01 -2.25 9.85
N THR A 37 15.17 -2.72 8.96
CA THR A 37 15.09 -2.19 7.59
C THR A 37 14.87 -0.69 7.61
N PRO A 38 15.64 0.09 6.83
CA PRO A 38 15.41 1.54 6.78
C PRO A 38 13.99 1.88 6.38
N ILE A 39 13.41 2.85 7.08
CA ILE A 39 12.08 3.36 6.78
C ILE A 39 12.22 4.82 6.40
N TYR A 40 11.82 5.16 5.19
CA TYR A 40 11.83 6.53 4.69
C TYR A 40 10.40 7.03 4.63
N SER A 41 10.16 8.12 5.36
CA SER A 41 8.85 8.75 5.44
C SER A 41 8.92 10.10 4.74
N PHE A 42 7.95 10.36 3.85
CA PHE A 42 7.95 11.61 3.09
C PHE A 42 6.69 12.40 3.34
N HIS A 43 6.88 13.71 3.50
CA HIS A 43 5.80 14.68 3.50
C HIS A 43 5.99 15.48 2.21
N PRO A 44 5.31 15.12 1.12
CA PRO A 44 5.69 15.64 -0.20
C PRO A 44 5.02 16.94 -0.61
N ARG A 45 4.16 17.51 0.23
CA ARG A 45 3.48 18.75 -0.13
C ARG A 45 3.89 19.86 0.82
N VAL A 46 3.83 21.09 0.29
CA VAL A 46 4.06 22.29 1.10
C VAL A 46 2.94 22.40 2.15
N GLY A 47 3.30 22.83 3.34
CA GLY A 47 2.35 23.00 4.42
C GLY A 47 3.02 22.82 5.77
N GLU A 48 2.20 22.78 6.81
CA GLU A 48 2.71 22.60 8.16
C GLU A 48 3.47 21.29 8.28
N PRO A 49 4.57 21.28 9.03
CA PRO A 49 5.26 20.02 9.25
C PRO A 49 4.46 19.10 10.17
N ILE A 50 4.83 17.83 10.19
CA ILE A 50 4.27 16.92 11.18
C ILE A 50 4.66 17.42 12.58
N SER A 51 3.91 17.01 13.59
CA SER A 51 4.10 17.51 14.95
C SER A 51 5.49 17.15 15.46
N GLN A 52 5.98 17.98 16.40
CA GLN A 52 7.26 17.71 17.03
C GLN A 52 7.24 16.38 17.77
N GLN A 53 6.10 16.04 18.35
CA GLN A 53 5.94 14.75 19.02
C GLN A 53 6.16 13.59 18.05
N THR A 54 5.57 13.68 16.86
CA THR A 54 5.76 12.64 15.84
C THR A 54 7.21 12.60 15.38
N GLN A 55 7.83 13.79 15.20
CA GLN A 55 9.23 13.83 14.79
C GLN A 55 10.14 13.14 15.81
N ALA A 56 9.89 13.39 17.09
CA ALA A 56 10.68 12.74 18.14
C ALA A 56 10.46 11.23 18.15
N ALA A 57 9.22 10.79 17.98
CA ALA A 57 8.93 9.37 17.94
C ALA A 57 9.57 8.70 16.73
N PHE A 58 9.55 9.37 15.57
CA PHE A 58 10.23 8.87 14.38
C PHE A 58 11.74 8.72 14.64
N ALA A 59 12.33 9.71 15.29
CA ALA A 59 13.76 9.63 15.59
C ALA A 59 14.07 8.42 16.47
N ALA A 60 13.24 8.19 17.49
CA ALA A 60 13.42 7.04 18.37
C ALA A 60 13.28 5.72 17.62
N LEU A 61 12.42 5.69 16.58
CA LEU A 61 12.22 4.49 15.76
C LEU A 61 13.19 4.43 14.59
N GLN A 62 14.08 5.42 14.48
CA GLN A 62 15.04 5.51 13.37
C GLN A 62 14.34 5.57 12.01
N VAL A 63 13.21 6.25 11.95
CA VAL A 63 12.54 6.58 10.70
C VAL A 63 13.18 7.85 10.14
N ILE A 64 13.55 7.81 8.88
CA ILE A 64 14.13 8.97 8.19
C ILE A 64 12.98 9.74 7.55
N HIS A 65 12.61 10.87 8.17
CA HIS A 65 11.47 11.65 7.69
C HIS A 65 11.97 12.89 6.98
N GLN A 66 11.41 13.18 5.82
CA GLN A 66 11.80 14.35 5.02
C GLN A 66 10.55 15.03 4.50
N GLN A 67 10.49 16.35 4.72
CA GLN A 67 9.48 17.17 4.05
C GLN A 67 10.13 17.83 2.86
N ILE A 68 9.77 17.39 1.68
CA ILE A 68 10.33 17.84 0.41
C ILE A 68 9.17 18.09 -0.55
N PRO A 69 9.14 19.23 -1.27
CA PRO A 69 7.97 19.54 -2.11
C PRO A 69 7.99 18.73 -3.41
N ILE A 70 7.81 17.43 -3.28
CA ILE A 70 7.79 16.50 -4.40
C ILE A 70 6.49 16.65 -5.21
N ASN A 71 5.37 16.88 -4.52
CA ASN A 71 4.07 17.00 -5.17
C ASN A 71 3.64 18.46 -5.20
N GLN A 72 4.07 19.18 -6.20
CA GLN A 72 3.62 20.55 -6.42
C GLN A 72 2.50 20.63 -7.46
N GLU A 73 2.67 19.94 -8.56
CA GLU A 73 1.73 20.05 -9.69
C GLU A 73 0.36 19.50 -9.34
N PHE A 74 0.29 18.40 -8.58
CA PHE A 74 -0.97 17.75 -8.23
C PHE A 74 -1.28 17.92 -6.75
N HIS A 75 -0.97 19.09 -6.25
CA HIS A 75 -1.01 19.39 -4.82
C HIS A 75 -2.37 19.09 -4.20
N GLU A 76 -3.46 19.30 -4.92
CA GLU A 76 -4.79 19.13 -4.37
C GLU A 76 -5.29 17.69 -4.38
N TYR A 77 -4.55 16.80 -5.06
CA TYR A 77 -4.92 15.38 -5.12
C TYR A 77 -3.91 14.61 -4.29
N TYR A 78 -4.29 14.35 -3.01
CA TYR A 78 -3.30 13.81 -2.08
C TYR A 78 -2.78 12.43 -2.50
N LEU A 79 -3.58 11.64 -3.23
CA LEU A 79 -3.11 10.32 -3.65
C LEU A 79 -2.04 10.40 -4.74
N ALA A 80 -1.88 11.56 -5.38
CA ALA A 80 -0.73 11.76 -6.25
C ALA A 80 0.58 11.66 -5.50
N ASN A 81 0.56 11.88 -4.18
CA ASN A 81 1.77 11.70 -3.37
C ASN A 81 2.42 10.34 -3.64
N LYS A 82 1.62 9.30 -3.86
CA LYS A 82 2.15 7.94 -3.92
C LYS A 82 3.07 7.72 -5.14
N PRO A 83 2.61 7.90 -6.37
CA PRO A 83 3.56 7.71 -7.48
C PRO A 83 4.70 8.71 -7.46
N LEU A 84 4.46 9.94 -7.00
CA LEU A 84 5.51 10.94 -6.99
C LEU A 84 6.58 10.63 -5.95
N VAL A 85 6.18 10.23 -4.75
CA VAL A 85 7.12 9.83 -3.72
C VAL A 85 7.87 8.57 -4.11
N CYS A 86 7.18 7.60 -4.68
CA CYS A 86 7.83 6.37 -5.09
C CYS A 86 8.90 6.63 -6.16
N ALA A 87 8.60 7.49 -7.13
CA ALA A 87 9.60 7.83 -8.14
C ALA A 87 10.79 8.57 -7.53
N TYR A 88 10.52 9.49 -6.60
CA TYR A 88 11.59 10.20 -5.90
C TYR A 88 12.47 9.21 -5.15
N ALA A 89 11.85 8.28 -4.44
CA ALA A 89 12.62 7.27 -3.70
C ALA A 89 13.47 6.42 -4.62
N GLU A 90 12.94 6.04 -5.77
CA GLU A 90 13.68 5.24 -6.72
C GLU A 90 14.94 5.97 -7.19
N GLN A 91 14.87 7.29 -7.33
CA GLN A 91 16.01 8.08 -7.78
C GLN A 91 17.02 8.35 -6.65
N ASN A 92 16.58 8.32 -5.39
CA ASN A 92 17.40 8.87 -4.31
C ASN A 92 17.75 7.87 -3.21
N ILE A 93 17.15 6.69 -3.16
CA ILE A 93 17.45 5.71 -2.14
C ILE A 93 18.19 4.54 -2.77
N ASP A 94 19.39 4.28 -2.28
CA ASP A 94 20.24 3.22 -2.85
C ASP A 94 19.94 1.89 -2.16
N ALA A 95 18.79 1.33 -2.48
CA ALA A 95 18.38 0.01 -2.01
C ALA A 95 18.09 -0.88 -3.19
N GLU A 96 18.37 -2.18 -3.04
CA GLU A 96 18.08 -3.12 -4.12
C GLU A 96 16.58 -3.23 -4.36
N ILE A 97 15.80 -3.26 -3.29
CA ILE A 97 14.35 -3.42 -3.35
C ILE A 97 13.71 -2.29 -2.56
N LEU A 98 12.70 -1.68 -3.14
CA LEU A 98 11.91 -0.65 -2.48
C LEU A 98 10.50 -1.17 -2.27
N VAL A 99 9.97 -0.99 -1.06
CA VAL A 99 8.61 -1.42 -0.74
C VAL A 99 7.80 -0.21 -0.29
N PHE A 100 6.79 0.14 -1.08
CA PHE A 100 5.87 1.20 -0.68
C PHE A 100 4.74 0.59 0.15
N LEU A 101 4.45 1.24 1.27
CA LEU A 101 3.37 0.85 2.17
C LEU A 101 2.46 2.03 2.43
N ASP A 102 1.16 1.87 2.18
CA ASP A 102 0.19 2.78 2.78
C ASP A 102 0.30 2.67 4.30
N SER A 103 0.02 3.77 4.99
CA SER A 103 0.27 3.83 6.42
C SER A 103 -0.78 3.12 7.28
N ASP A 104 -1.93 2.75 6.71
CA ASP A 104 -2.99 2.07 7.45
C ASP A 104 -2.74 0.57 7.51
N LYS A 105 -1.52 0.20 7.86
CA LYS A 105 -1.08 -1.19 7.93
C LYS A 105 -0.23 -1.40 9.18
N CYS A 106 -0.14 -2.66 9.60
CA CYS A 106 0.85 -3.10 10.60
C CYS A 106 1.48 -4.38 10.10
N LEU A 107 2.77 -4.55 10.40
CA LEU A 107 3.50 -5.77 10.06
C LEU A 107 3.69 -6.60 11.34
N PHE A 108 3.28 -7.86 11.30
CA PHE A 108 3.28 -8.72 12.47
C PHE A 108 4.20 -9.92 12.37
N ALA A 109 4.97 -10.02 11.29
CA ALA A 109 5.90 -11.13 11.13
C ALA A 109 6.97 -10.72 10.13
N GLU A 110 8.05 -11.47 10.09
CA GLU A 110 9.12 -11.21 9.13
C GLU A 110 8.56 -11.30 7.70
N PRO A 111 8.63 -10.21 6.93
CA PRO A 111 7.97 -10.21 5.61
C PRO A 111 8.91 -10.69 4.52
N THR A 112 9.17 -11.99 4.50
CA THR A 112 10.16 -12.55 3.59
C THR A 112 9.81 -12.38 2.12
N GLU A 113 8.52 -12.20 1.80
CA GLU A 113 8.13 -12.03 0.40
C GLU A 113 8.51 -10.66 -0.16
N PHE A 114 8.94 -9.72 0.69
CA PHE A 114 9.50 -8.47 0.19
C PHE A 114 10.87 -8.67 -0.45
N LEU A 115 11.55 -9.76 -0.11
CA LEU A 115 12.86 -10.05 -0.69
C LEU A 115 12.66 -10.77 -2.02
N LEU A 116 12.52 -9.97 -3.07
CA LEU A 116 12.17 -10.47 -4.39
C LEU A 116 13.25 -11.40 -4.93
N PRO A 117 12.88 -12.54 -5.55
CA PRO A 117 13.88 -13.36 -6.24
C PRO A 117 14.52 -12.59 -7.39
N LYS A 118 15.69 -13.03 -7.82
CA LYS A 118 16.46 -12.31 -8.83
C LYS A 118 15.69 -12.04 -10.11
N ASN A 119 14.84 -12.98 -10.51
CA ASN A 119 14.10 -12.84 -11.77
C ASN A 119 12.76 -12.16 -11.60
N CYS A 120 12.48 -11.60 -10.41
CA CYS A 120 11.22 -10.94 -10.13
C CYS A 120 11.47 -9.46 -9.88
N ASN A 121 10.79 -8.61 -10.64
CA ASN A 121 10.97 -7.17 -10.51
C ASN A 121 9.84 -6.49 -9.74
N VAL A 122 8.73 -7.17 -9.51
CA VAL A 122 7.61 -6.55 -8.81
C VAL A 122 6.73 -7.61 -8.15
N ARG A 123 6.25 -7.28 -6.96
CA ARG A 123 5.26 -8.11 -6.27
C ARG A 123 4.18 -7.19 -5.72
N VAL A 124 2.92 -7.55 -6.00
CA VAL A 124 1.75 -6.76 -5.61
C VAL A 124 0.63 -7.71 -5.22
N ARG A 125 -0.55 -7.15 -4.93
CA ARG A 125 -1.75 -7.93 -4.65
C ARG A 125 -2.87 -7.50 -5.56
N PRO A 126 -3.71 -8.41 -6.04
CA PRO A 126 -4.96 -8.00 -6.69
C PRO A 126 -5.78 -7.12 -5.74
N GLU A 127 -6.51 -6.18 -6.30
CA GLU A 127 -7.43 -5.38 -5.50
C GLU A 127 -8.44 -6.32 -4.83
N TYR A 128 -8.95 -5.91 -3.67
CA TYR A 128 -9.77 -6.81 -2.86
C TYR A 128 -11.08 -7.19 -3.54
N GLY A 129 -11.73 -6.23 -4.17
CA GLY A 129 -12.95 -6.49 -4.93
C GLY A 129 -12.87 -5.82 -6.27
N GLN A 130 -13.96 -5.93 -7.05
CA GLN A 130 -13.92 -5.37 -8.39
C GLN A 130 -13.72 -3.85 -8.41
N GLY A 131 -14.44 -3.12 -7.54
CA GLY A 131 -14.34 -1.67 -7.55
C GLY A 131 -14.57 -1.12 -8.94
N ILE A 132 -13.62 -0.31 -9.43
CA ILE A 132 -13.69 0.23 -10.79
C ILE A 132 -13.11 -0.71 -11.83
N GLY A 133 -12.73 -1.92 -11.44
CA GLY A 133 -12.16 -2.89 -12.39
C GLY A 133 -13.17 -3.35 -13.42
N SER A 134 -12.67 -3.98 -14.49
CA SER A 134 -13.49 -4.42 -15.59
C SER A 134 -13.39 -5.93 -15.75
N THR A 135 -14.56 -6.59 -15.92
CA THR A 135 -14.57 -8.02 -16.22
C THR A 135 -14.30 -8.31 -17.70
N GLY A 136 -14.18 -7.27 -18.52
CA GLY A 136 -13.89 -7.45 -19.93
C GLY A 136 -14.82 -6.62 -20.81
N SER A 137 -14.90 -7.01 -22.09
CA SER A 137 -15.52 -6.17 -23.12
C SER A 137 -16.97 -5.79 -22.83
N GLN A 138 -17.69 -6.60 -22.04
CA GLN A 138 -19.10 -6.32 -21.75
C GLN A 138 -19.31 -5.50 -20.49
N ASP A 139 -18.24 -5.15 -19.78
CA ASP A 139 -18.34 -4.44 -18.51
C ASP A 139 -18.51 -2.94 -18.76
N PRO A 140 -19.40 -2.25 -18.02
CA PRO A 140 -19.53 -0.80 -18.20
C PRO A 140 -18.25 -0.02 -17.93
N GLN A 141 -17.32 -0.57 -17.13
CA GLN A 141 -16.06 0.11 -16.84
C GLN A 141 -15.01 -0.09 -17.93
N GLU A 142 -15.29 -0.94 -18.90
CA GLU A 142 -14.26 -1.35 -19.86
C GLU A 142 -13.64 -0.18 -20.62
N TRP A 143 -14.44 0.83 -20.98
CA TRP A 143 -13.95 1.94 -21.77
C TRP A 143 -12.77 2.65 -21.09
N TYR A 144 -12.83 2.78 -19.76
CA TYR A 144 -11.77 3.46 -19.02
C TYR A 144 -10.45 2.67 -19.13
N TRP A 145 -10.51 1.37 -18.92
CA TRP A 145 -9.31 0.55 -18.99
C TRP A 145 -8.75 0.50 -20.40
N GLN A 146 -9.61 0.40 -21.42
CA GLN A 146 -9.14 0.43 -22.79
C GLN A 146 -8.49 1.76 -23.13
N LYS A 147 -9.04 2.86 -22.62
CA LYS A 147 -8.42 4.16 -22.84
C LYS A 147 -7.03 4.22 -22.22
N LEU A 148 -6.87 3.71 -21.00
CA LEU A 148 -5.55 3.66 -20.38
C LEU A 148 -4.59 2.80 -21.19
N TYR A 149 -5.02 1.63 -21.63
CA TYR A 149 -4.16 0.78 -22.44
C TYR A 149 -3.72 1.48 -23.71
N GLN A 150 -4.66 2.17 -24.35
CA GLN A 150 -4.34 2.88 -25.60
C GLN A 150 -3.29 3.96 -25.38
N VAL A 151 -3.51 4.84 -24.39
CA VAL A 151 -2.60 5.98 -24.23
C VAL A 151 -1.27 5.57 -23.61
N LEU A 152 -1.21 4.45 -22.90
CA LEU A 152 0.03 3.98 -22.30
C LEU A 152 0.69 2.86 -23.09
N GLY A 153 0.15 2.50 -24.25
CA GLY A 153 0.79 1.58 -25.16
C GLY A 153 0.80 0.14 -24.69
N VAL A 154 -0.23 -0.30 -24.02
CA VAL A 154 -0.30 -1.65 -23.48
C VAL A 154 -1.16 -2.53 -24.37
N LYS A 155 -0.63 -3.68 -24.75
CA LYS A 155 -1.35 -4.60 -25.62
C LYS A 155 -1.64 -5.96 -24.97
N ARG A 156 -0.94 -6.27 -23.88
CA ARG A 156 -1.13 -7.56 -23.21
C ARG A 156 -2.42 -7.56 -22.42
N GLU A 157 -3.11 -8.71 -22.45
CA GLU A 157 -4.30 -8.92 -21.64
C GLU A 157 -3.93 -9.76 -20.43
N ILE A 158 -3.99 -9.13 -19.25
CA ILE A 158 -3.72 -9.81 -18.00
C ILE A 158 -4.97 -9.70 -17.14
N PHE A 159 -5.37 -10.81 -16.56
CA PHE A 159 -6.53 -10.86 -15.67
C PHE A 159 -6.09 -11.37 -14.30
N VAL A 160 -6.79 -10.95 -13.27
CA VAL A 160 -6.58 -11.41 -11.90
C VAL A 160 -7.92 -11.76 -11.28
N ASN A 161 -7.87 -12.55 -10.21
CA ASN A 161 -9.08 -12.87 -9.46
C ASN A 161 -9.10 -12.09 -8.15
N THR A 162 -10.25 -11.50 -7.84
CA THR A 162 -10.39 -10.72 -6.62
C THR A 162 -10.68 -11.62 -5.42
N PRO A 163 -10.10 -11.33 -4.24
CA PRO A 163 -10.42 -12.12 -3.05
C PRO A 163 -11.88 -12.04 -2.60
N ILE A 164 -12.54 -10.92 -2.89
CA ILE A 164 -13.97 -10.80 -2.62
C ILE A 164 -14.72 -11.14 -3.91
N GLY A 165 -15.57 -12.14 -3.83
CA GLY A 165 -16.38 -12.54 -4.95
C GLY A 165 -15.69 -13.39 -5.99
N ASN A 166 -14.40 -13.61 -5.84
CA ASN A 166 -13.61 -14.42 -6.79
C ASN A 166 -13.91 -14.04 -8.23
N LYS A 167 -13.94 -12.73 -8.49
CA LYS A 167 -14.24 -12.24 -9.84
C LYS A 167 -12.97 -12.15 -10.66
N ARG A 168 -13.06 -12.57 -11.92
CA ARG A 168 -11.97 -12.42 -12.86
C ARG A 168 -12.10 -11.05 -13.52
N ILE A 169 -11.10 -10.19 -13.29
CA ILE A 169 -11.12 -8.84 -13.83
C ILE A 169 -9.78 -8.53 -14.50
N ARG A 170 -9.78 -7.56 -15.41
CA ARG A 170 -8.53 -7.06 -15.96
C ARG A 170 -7.62 -6.65 -14.82
N ALA A 171 -6.33 -6.88 -14.99
CA ALA A 171 -5.36 -6.67 -13.91
C ALA A 171 -5.58 -5.34 -13.22
N TYR A 172 -5.87 -5.42 -11.92
CA TYR A 172 -6.11 -4.27 -11.08
C TYR A 172 -5.50 -4.62 -9.72
N TRP A 173 -4.37 -3.99 -9.42
CA TRP A 173 -3.60 -4.30 -8.22
C TRP A 173 -3.68 -3.16 -7.24
N ASN A 174 -3.63 -3.49 -5.96
CA ASN A 174 -3.70 -2.51 -4.89
C ASN A 174 -2.38 -1.76 -4.78
N SER A 175 -2.45 -0.43 -4.78
CA SER A 175 -1.24 0.41 -4.76
C SER A 175 -0.73 0.70 -3.35
N GLY A 176 -1.32 0.09 -2.34
CA GLY A 176 -0.89 0.30 -0.96
C GLY A 176 0.12 -0.71 -0.45
N LEU A 177 0.55 -1.64 -1.30
CA LEU A 177 1.58 -2.62 -0.97
C LEU A 177 2.27 -3.00 -2.27
N VAL A 178 3.44 -2.41 -2.51
CA VAL A 178 4.13 -2.59 -3.79
C VAL A 178 5.62 -2.77 -3.52
N ALA A 179 6.14 -3.94 -3.87
CA ALA A 179 7.57 -4.20 -3.77
C ALA A 179 8.16 -4.24 -5.18
N VAL A 180 9.20 -3.44 -5.41
CA VAL A 180 9.83 -3.38 -6.73
C VAL A 180 11.34 -3.51 -6.60
N ARG A 181 11.95 -4.11 -7.63
CA ARG A 181 13.39 -4.02 -7.78
C ARG A 181 13.71 -2.62 -8.30
N ARG A 182 14.55 -1.92 -7.56
CA ARG A 182 14.81 -0.52 -7.87
C ARG A 182 15.33 -0.35 -9.31
N SER A 183 16.23 -1.22 -9.74
CA SER A 183 16.86 -1.07 -11.06
C SER A 183 15.88 -1.27 -12.22
N ALA A 184 14.70 -1.81 -11.97
CA ALA A 184 13.73 -2.03 -13.04
C ALA A 184 13.00 -0.75 -13.46
N GLY A 185 13.08 0.32 -12.65
CA GLY A 185 12.52 1.61 -13.04
C GLY A 185 11.01 1.70 -13.01
N ILE A 186 10.37 0.82 -12.26
CA ILE A 186 8.90 0.74 -12.29
C ILE A 186 8.27 1.97 -11.66
N PHE A 187 8.84 2.47 -10.56
CA PHE A 187 8.25 3.64 -9.90
C PHE A 187 8.36 4.90 -10.75
N THR A 188 9.50 5.07 -11.45
CA THR A 188 9.63 6.19 -12.38
C THR A 188 8.60 6.09 -13.50
N ALA A 189 8.40 4.89 -14.03
CA ALA A 189 7.40 4.69 -15.07
C ALA A 189 5.99 4.98 -14.57
N TRP A 190 5.69 4.57 -13.32
CA TRP A 190 4.39 4.86 -12.70
C TRP A 190 4.15 6.37 -12.67
N LYS A 191 5.15 7.13 -12.20
CA LYS A 191 5.01 8.58 -12.15
C LYS A 191 4.81 9.17 -13.54
N GLU A 192 5.60 8.75 -14.52
CA GLU A 192 5.50 9.29 -15.87
C GLU A 192 4.13 8.99 -16.47
N ASN A 193 3.65 7.77 -16.30
CA ASN A 193 2.35 7.41 -16.83
C ASN A 193 1.22 8.12 -16.08
N PHE A 194 1.36 8.25 -14.76
CA PHE A 194 0.38 8.99 -13.97
C PHE A 194 0.27 10.44 -14.45
N THR A 195 1.42 11.08 -14.65
CA THR A 195 1.44 12.46 -15.10
C THR A 195 0.76 12.59 -16.47
N LYS A 196 1.06 11.66 -17.37
CA LYS A 196 0.46 11.68 -18.71
C LYS A 196 -1.07 11.55 -18.62
N VAL A 197 -1.54 10.61 -17.84
CA VAL A 197 -2.98 10.38 -17.71
C VAL A 197 -3.68 11.60 -17.09
N MET A 198 -3.05 12.21 -16.08
CA MET A 198 -3.61 13.40 -15.47
C MET A 198 -3.68 14.57 -16.47
N HIS A 199 -2.64 14.74 -17.28
CA HIS A 199 -2.64 15.81 -18.27
C HIS A 199 -3.69 15.58 -19.35
N LEU A 200 -4.02 14.33 -19.64
CA LEU A 200 -5.06 14.00 -20.61
C LEU A 200 -6.46 14.01 -20.03
N ASP A 201 -6.58 14.26 -18.73
CA ASP A 201 -7.88 14.28 -18.02
C ASP A 201 -8.68 12.99 -18.18
N ILE A 202 -8.00 11.85 -18.18
CA ILE A 202 -8.67 10.57 -18.25
C ILE A 202 -9.00 10.12 -16.84
N THR A 203 -10.30 10.07 -16.52
CA THR A 203 -10.77 9.71 -15.18
C THR A 203 -11.92 8.71 -15.27
N PRO A 204 -11.99 7.77 -14.35
CA PRO A 204 -13.16 6.89 -14.33
C PRO A 204 -14.37 7.64 -13.82
N PRO A 205 -15.58 7.11 -14.08
CA PRO A 205 -16.80 7.79 -13.61
C PRO A 205 -16.83 7.99 -12.10
N GLN A 206 -16.16 7.12 -11.36
CA GLN A 206 -16.13 7.21 -9.90
C GLN A 206 -15.21 8.31 -9.39
N GLY A 207 -14.44 8.94 -10.28
CA GLY A 207 -13.67 10.10 -9.94
C GLY A 207 -12.18 9.89 -9.87
N ILE A 208 -11.45 10.96 -9.65
CA ILE A 208 -10.01 11.02 -9.69
C ILE A 208 -9.36 10.13 -8.62
N TYR A 209 -10.10 9.81 -7.57
CA TYR A 209 -9.57 9.06 -6.43
C TYR A 209 -8.89 7.76 -6.87
N PHE A 210 -9.38 7.13 -7.94
CA PHE A 210 -8.91 5.82 -8.35
C PHE A 210 -7.84 5.86 -9.44
N VAL A 211 -7.43 7.06 -9.89
CA VAL A 211 -6.54 7.16 -11.04
C VAL A 211 -5.15 6.61 -10.74
N GLU A 212 -4.57 6.95 -9.57
CA GLU A 212 -3.18 6.54 -9.34
C GLU A 212 -3.05 5.02 -9.29
N GLN A 213 -4.05 4.34 -8.71
CA GLN A 213 -3.97 2.88 -8.58
C GLN A 213 -4.19 2.18 -9.91
N SER A 214 -5.14 2.67 -10.71
CA SER A 214 -5.36 2.06 -12.02
C SER A 214 -4.15 2.29 -12.93
N VAL A 215 -3.51 3.45 -12.83
CA VAL A 215 -2.32 3.70 -13.65
C VAL A 215 -1.18 2.78 -13.22
N LEU A 216 -1.01 2.53 -11.92
CA LEU A 216 -0.01 1.55 -11.51
C LEU A 216 -0.26 0.22 -12.19
N SER A 217 -1.50 -0.23 -12.19
CA SER A 217 -1.84 -1.54 -12.75
C SER A 217 -1.50 -1.60 -14.25
N VAL A 218 -1.86 -0.55 -15.00
CA VAL A 218 -1.58 -0.55 -16.43
C VAL A 218 -0.08 -0.43 -16.69
N THR A 219 0.63 0.34 -15.84
CA THR A 219 2.08 0.43 -15.93
C THR A 219 2.73 -0.96 -15.77
N LEU A 220 2.27 -1.73 -14.80
CA LEU A 220 2.80 -3.07 -14.59
C LEU A 220 2.52 -3.98 -15.78
N CYS A 221 1.34 -3.83 -16.39
CA CYS A 221 1.03 -4.61 -17.59
C CYS A 221 1.99 -4.27 -18.74
N ALA A 222 2.44 -3.02 -18.80
CA ALA A 222 3.34 -2.61 -19.88
C ALA A 222 4.77 -3.08 -19.68
N LEU A 223 5.23 -3.04 -18.41
CA LEU A 223 6.66 -3.17 -18.14
C LEU A 223 7.09 -4.55 -17.69
N ALA A 224 6.25 -5.23 -16.90
CA ALA A 224 6.70 -6.41 -16.18
C ALA A 224 6.31 -7.67 -16.94
N ASP A 225 7.32 -8.48 -17.25
CA ASP A 225 7.07 -9.79 -17.85
C ASP A 225 6.46 -10.74 -16.84
N ASN A 226 6.75 -10.53 -15.56
CA ASN A 226 6.32 -11.45 -14.51
C ASN A 226 5.93 -10.64 -13.27
N VAL A 227 4.62 -10.44 -13.08
CA VAL A 227 4.11 -9.79 -11.89
C VAL A 227 3.76 -10.87 -10.88
N GLU A 228 4.51 -10.91 -9.78
CA GLU A 228 4.26 -11.87 -8.71
C GLU A 228 3.22 -11.31 -7.75
N HIS A 229 2.52 -12.19 -7.07
CA HIS A 229 1.55 -11.79 -6.07
C HIS A 229 2.01 -12.16 -4.68
N PHE A 230 1.70 -11.25 -3.72
CA PHE A 230 1.87 -11.59 -2.32
C PHE A 230 0.87 -12.65 -1.89
N SER A 231 1.28 -13.47 -0.94
CA SER A 231 0.34 -14.35 -0.27
C SER A 231 -0.76 -13.54 0.42
N LEU A 232 -1.91 -14.15 0.62
CA LEU A 232 -3.07 -13.42 1.15
C LEU A 232 -2.83 -12.90 2.57
N ASN A 233 -1.90 -13.48 3.31
CA ASN A 233 -1.59 -13.02 4.67
C ASN A 233 -0.77 -11.73 4.71
N TYR A 234 -0.46 -11.14 3.55
CA TYR A 234 0.12 -9.81 3.45
C TYR A 234 -1.00 -8.81 3.16
N SER A 235 -1.04 -7.73 3.94
CA SER A 235 -2.12 -6.73 3.86
C SER A 235 -3.49 -7.38 3.99
N TYR A 236 -3.60 -8.29 4.94
CA TYR A 236 -4.87 -8.97 5.17
C TYR A 236 -5.93 -7.93 5.55
N PRO A 237 -7.05 -7.89 4.82
CA PRO A 237 -8.00 -6.77 5.00
C PRO A 237 -8.97 -7.07 6.15
N LEU A 238 -8.54 -6.79 7.38
CA LEU A 238 -9.33 -7.12 8.56
C LEU A 238 -10.80 -6.70 8.46
N PRO A 239 -11.10 -5.44 8.08
CA PRO A 239 -12.52 -5.04 8.05
C PRO A 239 -13.34 -5.77 6.99
N LEU A 240 -12.68 -6.41 6.03
CA LEU A 240 -13.37 -7.10 4.95
C LEU A 240 -13.37 -8.61 5.13
N HIS A 241 -12.95 -9.08 6.30
CA HIS A 241 -12.77 -10.51 6.55
C HIS A 241 -14.01 -11.32 6.15
N ASN A 242 -15.19 -10.89 6.58
CA ASN A 242 -16.41 -11.64 6.32
C ASN A 242 -16.88 -11.53 4.88
N ARG A 243 -16.29 -10.63 4.08
CA ARG A 243 -16.62 -10.50 2.67
C ARG A 243 -15.69 -11.32 1.77
N LEU A 244 -14.56 -11.76 2.30
CA LEU A 244 -13.66 -12.62 1.53
C LEU A 244 -14.33 -13.95 1.24
N SER A 245 -13.95 -14.57 0.13
CA SER A 245 -14.36 -15.95 -0.13
C SER A 245 -13.95 -16.82 1.04
N PRO A 246 -14.85 -17.67 1.55
CA PRO A 246 -14.56 -18.35 2.82
C PRO A 246 -13.25 -19.13 2.86
N GLU A 247 -12.86 -19.72 1.72
CA GLU A 247 -11.61 -20.51 1.70
C GLU A 247 -10.37 -19.63 1.83
N LEU A 248 -10.51 -18.32 1.64
CA LEU A 248 -9.39 -17.39 1.75
C LEU A 248 -9.25 -16.75 3.13
N ARG A 249 -10.22 -17.00 4.03
CA ARG A 249 -10.21 -16.34 5.32
C ARG A 249 -9.18 -16.96 6.24
N LEU A 250 -8.31 -16.11 6.80
CA LEU A 250 -7.36 -16.55 7.81
C LEU A 250 -8.11 -16.69 9.15
N GLN A 251 -7.65 -17.63 9.97
CA GLN A 251 -8.37 -17.99 11.19
C GLN A 251 -7.65 -17.56 12.46
N LYS A 252 -6.37 -17.21 12.37
CA LYS A 252 -5.57 -16.89 13.56
C LYS A 252 -4.65 -15.73 13.28
N TRP A 253 -4.42 -14.91 14.31
CA TRP A 253 -3.43 -13.85 14.23
C TRP A 253 -2.05 -14.36 13.82
N ASP A 254 -1.70 -15.57 14.28
CA ASP A 254 -0.38 -16.11 13.97
C ASP A 254 -0.17 -16.38 12.49
N ASP A 255 -1.24 -16.49 11.73
CA ASP A 255 -1.13 -16.72 10.28
C ASP A 255 -1.00 -15.42 9.49
N ILE A 256 -1.08 -14.27 10.14
CA ILE A 256 -1.10 -12.97 9.46
C ILE A 256 0.30 -12.37 9.49
N THR A 257 0.84 -12.04 8.31
CA THR A 257 2.10 -11.31 8.23
C THR A 257 1.87 -9.81 8.37
N SER A 258 0.85 -9.27 7.70
CA SER A 258 0.51 -7.88 7.88
C SER A 258 -0.99 -7.68 7.70
N ILE A 259 -1.49 -6.59 8.27
CA ILE A 259 -2.91 -6.25 8.15
C ILE A 259 -3.06 -4.94 7.41
N HIS A 260 -4.21 -4.78 6.77
CA HIS A 260 -4.69 -3.53 6.20
C HIS A 260 -5.99 -3.22 6.93
N TYR A 261 -5.97 -2.19 7.79
CA TYR A 261 -7.10 -1.97 8.68
C TYR A 261 -8.02 -0.83 8.22
N PHE A 262 -7.63 -0.09 7.17
CA PHE A 262 -8.46 0.98 6.61
C PHE A 262 -8.75 2.01 7.70
N ASN A 263 -10.03 2.30 7.96
CA ASN A 263 -10.43 3.27 8.98
C ASN A 263 -10.88 2.61 10.28
N LEU A 264 -10.65 1.32 10.42
CA LEU A 264 -11.24 0.55 11.50
C LEU A 264 -10.98 1.16 12.88
N PHE A 265 -9.75 1.62 13.12
CA PHE A 265 -9.36 2.07 14.44
C PHE A 265 -9.82 3.48 14.78
N PHE A 266 -10.49 4.11 13.85
CA PHE A 266 -11.08 5.42 14.13
C PHE A 266 -12.53 5.32 14.55
N TYR A 267 -13.07 4.11 14.65
CA TYR A 267 -14.40 3.86 15.21
C TYR A 267 -14.26 3.49 16.67
N ASN A 268 -15.18 3.99 17.49
CA ASN A 268 -15.11 3.75 18.95
C ASN A 268 -15.26 2.27 19.29
N ASP A 269 -15.89 1.50 18.44
CA ASP A 269 -16.18 0.10 18.70
C ASP A 269 -15.25 -0.86 17.93
N TRP A 270 -14.06 -0.41 17.58
CA TRP A 270 -13.18 -1.24 16.74
C TRP A 270 -12.91 -2.62 17.34
N ASN A 271 -12.73 -2.68 18.66
CA ASN A 271 -12.44 -3.97 19.28
C ASN A 271 -13.64 -4.93 19.23
N ILE A 272 -14.86 -4.38 19.24
CA ILE A 272 -16.05 -5.21 19.04
C ILE A 272 -16.08 -5.72 17.61
N GLN A 273 -15.74 -4.86 16.66
CA GLN A 273 -15.71 -5.26 15.25
C GLN A 273 -14.71 -6.40 15.03
N ILE A 274 -13.53 -6.29 15.63
CA ILE A 274 -12.53 -7.35 15.47
C ILE A 274 -13.00 -8.65 16.10
N ARG A 275 -13.64 -8.56 17.27
CA ARG A 275 -14.12 -9.79 17.94
C ARG A 275 -15.18 -10.52 17.12
N LYS A 276 -15.92 -9.79 16.28
CA LYS A 276 -16.88 -10.42 15.39
C LYS A 276 -16.21 -11.25 14.31
N LEU A 277 -14.92 -11.05 14.08
CA LEU A 277 -14.17 -11.89 13.17
C LEU A 277 -13.92 -13.21 13.88
N LYS A 278 -14.77 -14.17 13.62
CA LYS A 278 -14.75 -15.43 14.31
C LYS A 278 -13.38 -16.09 14.23
N LYS A 279 -13.01 -16.74 15.31
CA LYS A 279 -11.82 -17.59 15.38
C LYS A 279 -10.50 -16.86 15.48
N PHE A 280 -10.47 -15.53 15.37
CA PHE A 280 -9.23 -14.83 15.69
C PHE A 280 -8.96 -14.97 17.18
N ASN A 281 -7.71 -15.30 17.50
CA ASN A 281 -7.32 -15.50 18.89
C ASN A 281 -7.00 -14.16 19.55
N ILE A 282 -7.91 -13.66 20.35
CA ILE A 282 -7.72 -12.36 21.01
C ILE A 282 -6.68 -12.43 22.13
N ASN A 283 -6.21 -13.62 22.49
CA ASN A 283 -5.11 -13.76 23.44
C ASN A 283 -3.75 -13.69 22.76
N SER A 284 -3.72 -13.61 21.45
CA SER A 284 -2.48 -13.45 20.69
C SER A 284 -1.72 -12.22 21.15
N ASN A 285 -0.39 -12.30 21.20
CA ASN A 285 0.44 -11.15 21.51
C ASN A 285 0.26 -10.03 20.47
N LYS A 286 -0.02 -10.39 19.23
CA LYS A 286 -0.26 -9.40 18.17
C LYS A 286 -1.52 -8.60 18.48
N TYR A 287 -2.60 -9.29 18.84
CA TYR A 287 -3.85 -8.61 19.19
C TYR A 287 -3.66 -7.73 20.42
N LYS A 288 -2.97 -8.24 21.44
CA LYS A 288 -2.75 -7.46 22.66
C LYS A 288 -1.95 -6.21 22.37
N TRP A 289 -0.89 -6.36 21.59
CA TRP A 289 -0.08 -5.19 21.21
C TRP A 289 -0.92 -4.18 20.45
N LEU A 290 -1.68 -4.64 19.47
CA LEU A 290 -2.49 -3.75 18.63
C LEU A 290 -3.51 -3.00 19.51
N SER A 291 -4.15 -3.69 20.43
CA SER A 291 -5.12 -3.06 21.34
C SER A 291 -4.49 -1.92 22.12
N GLN A 292 -3.30 -2.16 22.64
CA GLN A 292 -2.61 -1.14 23.41
C GLN A 292 -2.23 0.05 22.55
N GLU A 293 -1.76 -0.20 21.34
CA GLU A 293 -1.34 0.88 20.45
C GLU A 293 -2.51 1.74 19.98
N VAL A 294 -3.61 1.12 19.71
CA VAL A 294 -4.79 1.86 19.29
C VAL A 294 -5.30 2.76 20.40
N UNK A 295 -5.27 2.23 21.35
CA UNK A 295 -5.70 3.00 22.49
C UNK A 295 -4.84 4.17 22.77
N UNK A 296 -3.72 4.03 22.40
CA UNK A 296 -2.79 5.09 22.50
C UNK A 296 -2.89 6.04 21.33
N UNK A 297 -3.23 5.48 20.26
CA UNK A 297 -3.35 6.24 19.06
C UNK A 297 -4.67 6.99 18.96
N UNK A 298 -5.56 6.54 19.49
CA UNK A 298 -6.84 7.12 19.53
C UNK A 298 -6.94 8.23 20.51
N UNK A 299 -6.32 8.15 21.40
CA UNK A 299 -6.17 9.15 22.39
C UNK A 299 -5.40 10.33 21.85
N UNK A 300 -4.63 10.07 21.13
CA UNK A 300 -3.79 11.05 20.51
C UNK A 300 -4.51 11.74 19.37
N UNK A 301 -5.39 11.17 18.89
CA UNK A 301 -6.19 11.64 17.81
C UNK A 301 -7.35 12.44 18.29
N UNK A 302 -7.60 12.24 19.41
CA UNK A 302 -8.67 12.96 20.02
C UNK A 302 -8.41 14.28 20.26
#